data_444c959e02e0419c54e408deccf9fea2
#
_entry.id   444c959e02e0419c54e408deccf9fea2
#
_cell.length_a   1.000
_cell.length_b   1.000
_cell.length_c   1.000
_cell.angle_alpha   90.00
_cell.angle_beta   90.00
_cell.angle_gamma   90.00
#
_symmetry.space_group_name_H-M   'P 1'
#
loop_
_entity.id
_entity.type
_entity.pdbx_description
1 polymer ?
#
loop_
_entity_poly.entity_id
_entity_poly.type
_entity_poly.pdbx_seq_one_letter_code
_entity_poly.pdbx_strand_id
1 'polypeptide(L)'
;MPRKKILAIIFIVIVALGLSADARAEWEIGAKAGFDSNVNRSVNKEDSDFLMTAYVAYSRQASGETRVDWTLKAILEGTGYADYSDLNNAAATFSPGLSIFLNPQWSLNVSPFIQTKGVSDSDQSALVYGVRTTLKQKWTKKFYTGQYYIYTKNNANEDVYSYEENAVGVFAGLNWTDAFFTEVGYEYSHGDSYRTISTATAPTTPTGGIGYRHRFSSVYDAYVYSDKVDRSSISVSVGYDFTKSFFTQLGYTYIREEGDIDTLTYHTGFIGLGYRF
;
A
#
# COMPACT_ATOMS: atom_id res chain seq x y z
N MET A 1 -11.28 -8.26 -18.70
CA MET A 1 -9.91 -8.76 -18.39
C MET A 1 -9.54 -9.89 -19.33
N PRO A 2 -8.42 -9.89 -20.04
CA PRO A 2 -8.08 -11.01 -20.94
C PRO A 2 -7.84 -12.28 -20.10
N ARG A 3 -8.43 -13.40 -20.54
CA ARG A 3 -8.37 -14.74 -19.89
C ARG A 3 -6.96 -15.16 -19.44
N LYS A 4 -5.91 -14.72 -20.14
CA LYS A 4 -4.51 -15.01 -19.80
C LYS A 4 -4.05 -14.39 -18.48
N LYS A 5 -4.57 -13.22 -18.08
CA LYS A 5 -4.23 -12.56 -16.79
C LYS A 5 -4.88 -13.30 -15.61
N ILE A 6 -6.11 -13.80 -15.77
CA ILE A 6 -6.81 -14.59 -14.75
C ILE A 6 -6.09 -15.93 -14.50
N LEU A 7 -5.63 -16.60 -15.57
CA LEU A 7 -4.86 -17.85 -15.47
C LEU A 7 -3.52 -17.66 -14.74
N ALA A 8 -2.83 -16.54 -14.94
CA ALA A 8 -1.58 -16.23 -14.23
C ALA A 8 -1.83 -16.03 -12.73
N ILE A 9 -2.90 -15.35 -12.34
CA ILE A 9 -3.29 -15.15 -10.93
C ILE A 9 -3.63 -16.50 -10.28
N ILE A 10 -4.42 -17.34 -10.95
CA ILE A 10 -4.77 -18.69 -10.45
C ILE A 10 -3.53 -19.55 -10.30
N PHE A 11 -2.57 -19.48 -11.22
CA PHE A 11 -1.32 -20.22 -11.15
C PHE A 11 -0.46 -19.77 -9.96
N ILE A 12 -0.36 -18.45 -9.70
CA ILE A 12 0.36 -17.90 -8.53
C ILE A 12 -0.28 -18.39 -7.23
N VAL A 13 -1.61 -18.39 -7.14
CA VAL A 13 -2.34 -18.89 -5.96
C VAL A 13 -2.12 -20.40 -5.75
N ILE A 14 -2.14 -21.21 -6.82
CA ILE A 14 -1.90 -22.66 -6.74
C ILE A 14 -0.46 -22.96 -6.30
N VAL A 15 0.53 -22.22 -6.81
CA VAL A 15 1.94 -22.35 -6.37
C VAL A 15 2.08 -21.96 -4.90
N ALA A 16 1.42 -20.89 -4.45
CA ALA A 16 1.40 -20.48 -3.04
C ALA A 16 0.75 -21.56 -2.14
N LEU A 17 -0.34 -22.17 -2.58
CA LEU A 17 -1.01 -23.28 -1.86
C LEU A 17 -0.14 -24.53 -1.72
N GLY A 18 0.74 -24.81 -2.70
CA GLY A 18 1.68 -25.94 -2.65
C GLY A 18 2.85 -25.76 -1.67
N LEU A 19 3.10 -24.53 -1.19
CA LEU A 19 4.21 -24.21 -0.28
C LEU A 19 3.85 -24.32 1.23
N SER A 20 2.64 -24.76 1.56
CA SER A 20 2.07 -24.75 2.92
C SER A 20 2.64 -25.78 3.91
N ALA A 21 3.69 -26.53 3.56
CA ALA A 21 4.31 -27.53 4.47
C ALA A 21 5.40 -26.94 5.40
N ASP A 22 5.70 -25.64 5.33
CA ASP A 22 6.69 -24.98 6.18
C ASP A 22 5.99 -24.41 7.44
N ALA A 23 6.43 -24.81 8.63
CA ALA A 23 5.91 -24.34 9.92
C ALA A 23 6.04 -22.81 10.14
N ARG A 24 6.67 -22.10 9.22
CA ARG A 24 6.85 -20.63 9.19
C ARG A 24 5.88 -19.93 8.25
N ALA A 25 5.04 -20.69 7.59
CA ALA A 25 4.04 -20.19 6.67
C ALA A 25 2.73 -19.96 7.42
N GLU A 26 2.13 -18.82 7.19
CA GLU A 26 0.88 -18.41 7.83
C GLU A 26 -0.10 -17.95 6.76
N TRP A 27 -1.32 -18.44 6.85
CA TRP A 27 -2.45 -17.94 6.11
C TRP A 27 -3.25 -16.97 6.97
N GLU A 28 -3.67 -15.89 6.38
CA GLU A 28 -4.48 -14.88 7.03
C GLU A 28 -5.67 -14.52 6.14
N ILE A 29 -6.85 -14.45 6.74
CA ILE A 29 -8.03 -13.84 6.12
C ILE A 29 -8.49 -12.68 6.99
N GLY A 30 -9.00 -11.62 6.37
CA GLY A 30 -9.49 -10.49 7.14
C GLY A 30 -10.32 -9.52 6.34
N ALA A 31 -10.89 -8.58 7.09
CA ALA A 31 -11.61 -7.44 6.54
C ALA A 31 -11.22 -6.17 7.28
N LYS A 32 -11.27 -5.04 6.57
CA LYS A 32 -11.01 -3.70 7.09
C LYS A 32 -12.12 -2.76 6.68
N ALA A 33 -12.62 -1.96 7.61
CA ALA A 33 -13.41 -0.77 7.31
C ALA A 33 -12.49 0.43 7.40
N GLY A 34 -12.50 1.28 6.40
CA GLY A 34 -11.60 2.42 6.27
C GLY A 34 -12.32 3.70 5.90
N PHE A 35 -11.59 4.79 6.00
CA PHE A 35 -12.00 6.15 5.66
C PHE A 35 -10.83 6.88 4.97
N ASP A 36 -11.13 7.61 3.90
CA ASP A 36 -10.22 8.54 3.22
C ASP A 36 -10.87 9.91 3.15
N SER A 37 -10.22 10.94 3.67
CA SER A 37 -10.77 12.30 3.74
C SER A 37 -10.66 13.07 2.42
N ASN A 38 -9.90 12.57 1.45
CA ASN A 38 -9.74 13.16 0.13
C ASN A 38 -9.55 12.06 -0.92
N VAL A 39 -10.59 11.25 -1.13
CA VAL A 39 -10.58 10.09 -2.05
C VAL A 39 -10.36 10.51 -3.50
N ASN A 40 -10.83 11.70 -3.86
CA ASN A 40 -10.72 12.26 -5.21
C ASN A 40 -9.40 12.99 -5.47
N ARG A 41 -8.50 13.10 -4.47
CA ARG A 41 -7.20 13.83 -4.57
C ARG A 41 -7.36 15.26 -5.10
N SER A 42 -8.43 15.92 -4.69
CA SER A 42 -8.75 17.26 -5.17
C SER A 42 -8.03 18.34 -4.38
N VAL A 43 -7.52 19.35 -5.11
CA VAL A 43 -6.85 20.51 -4.51
C VAL A 43 -7.83 21.61 -4.07
N ASN A 44 -9.08 21.56 -4.51
CA ASN A 44 -10.03 22.65 -4.29
C ASN A 44 -11.45 22.20 -3.91
N LYS A 45 -11.72 20.91 -4.00
CA LYS A 45 -13.00 20.31 -3.60
C LYS A 45 -12.75 18.87 -3.12
N GLU A 46 -12.31 18.75 -1.89
CA GLU A 46 -12.06 17.46 -1.25
C GLU A 46 -13.38 16.71 -1.00
N ASP A 47 -13.41 15.46 -1.42
CA ASP A 47 -14.50 14.54 -1.11
C ASP A 47 -13.95 13.37 -0.30
N SER A 48 -14.64 13.03 0.78
CA SER A 48 -14.30 11.89 1.62
C SER A 48 -15.14 10.67 1.28
N ASP A 49 -14.61 9.48 1.55
CA ASP A 49 -15.38 8.24 1.36
C ASP A 49 -15.02 7.20 2.43
N PHE A 50 -15.99 6.32 2.69
CA PHE A 50 -15.79 5.09 3.45
C PHE A 50 -15.50 3.93 2.50
N LEU A 51 -14.65 3.03 2.94
CA LEU A 51 -14.27 1.87 2.14
C LEU A 51 -14.27 0.60 2.99
N MET A 52 -14.52 -0.54 2.35
CA MET A 52 -14.36 -1.86 2.95
C MET A 52 -13.42 -2.69 2.09
N THR A 53 -12.42 -3.30 2.73
CA THR A 53 -11.48 -4.21 2.09
C THR A 53 -11.59 -5.59 2.71
N ALA A 54 -11.73 -6.62 1.88
CA ALA A 54 -11.56 -8.01 2.30
C ALA A 54 -10.29 -8.56 1.65
N TYR A 55 -9.55 -9.41 2.37
CA TYR A 55 -8.29 -9.96 1.87
C TYR A 55 -8.04 -11.39 2.34
N VAL A 56 -7.22 -12.07 1.55
CA VAL A 56 -6.56 -13.33 1.91
C VAL A 56 -5.06 -13.11 1.69
N ALA A 57 -4.26 -13.45 2.67
CA ALA A 57 -2.81 -13.33 2.59
C ALA A 57 -2.14 -14.65 2.95
N TYR A 58 -1.03 -14.91 2.29
CA TYR A 58 -0.07 -15.94 2.65
C TYR A 58 1.26 -15.26 2.95
N SER A 59 1.88 -15.60 4.05
CA SER A 59 3.20 -15.11 4.38
C SER A 59 4.10 -16.23 4.90
N ARG A 60 5.36 -16.22 4.46
CA ARG A 60 6.45 -16.99 5.03
C ARG A 60 7.51 -16.04 5.55
N GLN A 61 7.70 -16.08 6.85
CA GLN A 61 8.70 -15.29 7.55
C GLN A 61 10.06 -15.99 7.57
N ALA A 62 11.14 -15.22 7.57
CA ALA A 62 12.48 -15.75 7.78
C ALA A 62 12.64 -16.25 9.23
N SER A 63 13.26 -17.43 9.41
CA SER A 63 13.42 -18.04 10.73
C SER A 63 14.46 -17.38 11.63
N GLY A 64 15.49 -16.82 11.04
CA GLY A 64 16.68 -16.35 11.76
C GLY A 64 17.64 -17.47 12.23
N GLU A 65 17.36 -18.72 11.87
CA GLU A 65 18.26 -19.85 12.17
C GLU A 65 19.49 -19.87 11.29
N THR A 66 19.38 -19.33 10.09
CA THR A 66 20.44 -19.18 9.12
C THR A 66 20.77 -17.70 8.90
N ARG A 67 21.99 -17.39 8.48
CA ARG A 67 22.39 -16.01 8.19
C ARG A 67 21.59 -15.40 7.04
N VAL A 68 21.15 -16.21 6.09
CA VAL A 68 20.31 -15.79 4.96
C VAL A 68 19.14 -16.76 4.87
N ASP A 69 17.93 -16.23 4.83
CA ASP A 69 16.70 -16.99 4.66
C ASP A 69 15.76 -16.27 3.69
N TRP A 70 14.90 -17.02 3.02
CA TRP A 70 13.96 -16.43 2.08
C TRP A 70 12.62 -16.10 2.76
N THR A 71 11.95 -15.10 2.22
CA THR A 71 10.61 -14.69 2.63
C THR A 71 9.67 -14.70 1.43
N LEU A 72 8.39 -14.83 1.69
CA LEU A 72 7.38 -14.73 0.65
C LEU A 72 6.12 -14.08 1.21
N LYS A 73 5.54 -13.17 0.44
CA LYS A 73 4.22 -12.61 0.72
C LYS A 73 3.37 -12.66 -0.55
N ALA A 74 2.15 -13.20 -0.44
CA ALA A 74 1.15 -13.15 -1.49
C ALA A 74 -0.16 -12.65 -0.89
N ILE A 75 -0.82 -11.70 -1.56
CA ILE A 75 -2.07 -11.10 -1.09
C ILE A 75 -3.05 -11.06 -2.25
N LEU A 76 -4.30 -11.44 -1.97
CA LEU A 76 -5.46 -11.14 -2.79
C LEU A 76 -6.37 -10.24 -1.96
N GLU A 77 -6.77 -9.10 -2.50
CA GLU A 77 -7.65 -8.17 -1.82
C GLU A 77 -8.68 -7.57 -2.77
N GLY A 78 -9.82 -7.20 -2.20
CA GLY A 78 -10.86 -6.46 -2.90
C GLY A 78 -11.35 -5.32 -2.02
N THR A 79 -11.45 -4.12 -2.59
CA THR A 79 -11.91 -2.91 -1.91
C THR A 79 -13.14 -2.36 -2.59
N GLY A 80 -14.20 -2.10 -1.81
CA GLY A 80 -15.40 -1.39 -2.23
C GLY A 80 -15.48 -0.04 -1.54
N TYR A 81 -15.86 0.98 -2.29
CA TYR A 81 -16.09 2.35 -1.84
C TYR A 81 -17.58 2.61 -1.72
N ALA A 82 -17.99 3.42 -0.74
CA ALA A 82 -19.40 3.68 -0.47
C ALA A 82 -20.02 4.61 -1.53
N ASP A 83 -19.36 5.73 -1.82
CA ASP A 83 -19.87 6.75 -2.76
C ASP A 83 -19.15 6.66 -4.11
N TYR A 84 -17.85 6.41 -4.13
CA TYR A 84 -17.01 6.31 -5.34
C TYR A 84 -16.91 4.87 -5.86
N SER A 85 -18.05 4.24 -6.22
CA SER A 85 -18.10 2.83 -6.67
C SER A 85 -17.21 2.53 -7.90
N ASP A 86 -16.92 3.54 -8.73
CA ASP A 86 -16.01 3.41 -9.86
C ASP A 86 -14.56 3.18 -9.45
N LEU A 87 -14.21 3.46 -8.17
CA LEU A 87 -12.91 3.15 -7.59
C LEU A 87 -12.84 1.74 -6.97
N ASN A 88 -13.95 0.99 -6.95
CA ASN A 88 -13.95 -0.40 -6.50
C ASN A 88 -12.86 -1.17 -7.24
N ASN A 89 -12.09 -1.95 -6.51
CA ASN A 89 -10.94 -2.62 -7.10
C ASN A 89 -10.69 -4.00 -6.50
N ALA A 90 -9.95 -4.80 -7.26
CA ALA A 90 -9.35 -6.04 -6.80
C ALA A 90 -7.88 -6.07 -7.18
N ALA A 91 -7.03 -6.50 -6.24
CA ALA A 91 -5.60 -6.56 -6.46
C ALA A 91 -5.02 -7.91 -6.04
N ALA A 92 -3.95 -8.32 -6.74
CA ALA A 92 -3.16 -9.48 -6.40
C ALA A 92 -1.68 -9.08 -6.35
N THR A 93 -1.06 -9.25 -5.18
CA THR A 93 0.34 -8.91 -4.93
C THR A 93 1.15 -10.17 -4.68
N PHE A 94 2.34 -10.22 -5.25
CA PHE A 94 3.34 -11.27 -5.02
C PHE A 94 4.69 -10.62 -4.71
N SER A 95 5.31 -10.98 -3.58
CA SER A 95 6.55 -10.38 -3.10
C SER A 95 7.47 -11.44 -2.48
N PRO A 96 8.34 -12.07 -3.29
CA PRO A 96 9.44 -12.88 -2.76
C PRO A 96 10.51 -11.99 -2.14
N GLY A 97 11.30 -12.51 -1.23
CA GLY A 97 12.36 -11.72 -0.60
C GLY A 97 13.46 -12.57 0.02
N LEU A 98 14.52 -11.88 0.40
CA LEU A 98 15.65 -12.44 1.15
C LEU A 98 15.85 -11.62 2.42
N SER A 99 15.98 -12.31 3.55
CA SER A 99 16.37 -11.72 4.82
C SER A 99 17.80 -12.14 5.17
N ILE A 100 18.64 -11.16 5.46
CA ILE A 100 20.03 -11.32 5.87
C ILE A 100 20.12 -10.89 7.33
N PHE A 101 20.46 -11.82 8.20
CA PHE A 101 20.69 -11.56 9.62
C PHE A 101 22.16 -11.17 9.82
N LEU A 102 22.40 -9.86 10.00
CA LEU A 102 23.73 -9.30 10.19
C LEU A 102 24.30 -9.71 11.57
N ASN A 103 23.41 -9.73 12.57
CA ASN A 103 23.63 -10.24 13.91
C ASN A 103 22.25 -10.48 14.57
N PRO A 104 22.15 -10.96 15.82
CA PRO A 104 20.85 -11.23 16.47
C PRO A 104 19.92 -10.02 16.60
N GLN A 105 20.45 -8.81 16.49
CA GLN A 105 19.69 -7.57 16.62
C GLN A 105 19.34 -6.94 15.26
N TRP A 106 20.15 -7.14 14.22
CA TRP A 106 20.01 -6.48 12.94
C TRP A 106 19.65 -7.46 11.82
N SER A 107 18.62 -7.13 11.09
CA SER A 107 18.21 -7.87 9.88
C SER A 107 17.93 -6.93 8.73
N LEU A 108 18.42 -7.29 7.54
CA LEU A 108 18.15 -6.63 6.27
C LEU A 108 17.24 -7.53 5.46
N ASN A 109 16.12 -7.01 4.99
CA ASN A 109 15.24 -7.71 4.05
C ASN A 109 15.19 -6.95 2.72
N VAL A 110 15.29 -7.68 1.62
CA VAL A 110 15.11 -7.15 0.26
C VAL A 110 14.01 -7.95 -0.42
N SER A 111 12.94 -7.27 -0.81
CA SER A 111 11.75 -7.90 -1.37
C SER A 111 11.27 -7.15 -2.61
N PRO A 112 11.59 -7.62 -3.82
CA PRO A 112 10.90 -7.18 -5.02
C PRO A 112 9.42 -7.56 -4.93
N PHE A 113 8.57 -6.81 -5.62
CA PHE A 113 7.15 -7.11 -5.68
C PHE A 113 6.56 -6.80 -7.04
N ILE A 114 5.48 -7.50 -7.34
CA ILE A 114 4.60 -7.24 -8.47
C ILE A 114 3.15 -7.31 -8.00
N GLN A 115 2.33 -6.37 -8.46
CA GLN A 115 0.90 -6.33 -8.17
C GLN A 115 0.12 -6.07 -9.45
N THR A 116 -0.96 -6.81 -9.64
CA THR A 116 -1.97 -6.47 -10.64
C THR A 116 -3.17 -5.88 -9.94
N LYS A 117 -3.63 -4.71 -10.41
CA LYS A 117 -4.79 -4.02 -9.87
C LYS A 117 -5.83 -3.83 -10.97
N GLY A 118 -7.02 -4.36 -10.77
CA GLY A 118 -8.19 -4.10 -11.61
C GLY A 118 -9.14 -3.16 -10.88
N VAL A 119 -9.46 -2.02 -11.47
CA VAL A 119 -10.38 -1.00 -10.95
C VAL A 119 -11.64 -1.00 -11.80
N SER A 120 -12.81 -0.67 -11.22
CA SER A 120 -14.07 -0.53 -11.97
C SER A 120 -13.95 0.52 -13.06
N ASP A 121 -13.33 1.68 -12.76
CA ASP A 121 -12.79 2.57 -13.78
C ASP A 121 -11.53 1.94 -14.38
N SER A 122 -11.67 1.36 -15.58
CA SER A 122 -10.59 0.64 -16.24
C SER A 122 -9.34 1.47 -16.50
N ASP A 123 -9.46 2.79 -16.60
CA ASP A 123 -8.38 3.73 -16.86
C ASP A 123 -7.32 3.70 -15.74
N GLN A 124 -7.78 3.44 -14.50
CA GLN A 124 -6.94 3.32 -13.30
C GLN A 124 -6.43 1.89 -13.04
N SER A 125 -6.86 0.91 -13.84
CA SER A 125 -6.33 -0.47 -13.73
C SER A 125 -4.86 -0.51 -14.12
N ALA A 126 -4.03 -1.21 -13.32
CA ALA A 126 -2.58 -1.06 -13.44
C ALA A 126 -1.81 -2.35 -13.19
N LEU A 127 -0.58 -2.38 -13.70
CA LEU A 127 0.49 -3.26 -13.27
C LEU A 127 1.48 -2.43 -12.44
N VAL A 128 1.66 -2.82 -11.18
CA VAL A 128 2.58 -2.16 -10.23
C VAL A 128 3.74 -3.10 -9.96
N TYR A 129 4.95 -2.60 -9.92
CA TYR A 129 6.12 -3.37 -9.52
C TYR A 129 7.16 -2.48 -8.85
N GLY A 130 8.04 -3.10 -8.09
CA GLY A 130 9.06 -2.36 -7.38
C GLY A 130 9.92 -3.25 -6.50
N VAL A 131 10.64 -2.60 -5.60
CA VAL A 131 11.46 -3.26 -4.59
C VAL A 131 11.36 -2.53 -3.27
N ARG A 132 11.25 -3.29 -2.19
CA ARG A 132 11.35 -2.78 -0.82
C ARG A 132 12.59 -3.35 -0.16
N THR A 133 13.40 -2.46 0.42
CA THR A 133 14.55 -2.83 1.26
C THR A 133 14.28 -2.33 2.66
N THR A 134 14.35 -3.20 3.67
CA THR A 134 14.06 -2.84 5.07
C THR A 134 15.22 -3.29 5.95
N LEU A 135 15.80 -2.37 6.70
CA LEU A 135 16.74 -2.64 7.77
C LEU A 135 16.00 -2.51 9.11
N LYS A 136 15.91 -3.61 9.85
CA LYS A 136 15.23 -3.66 11.15
C LYS A 136 16.23 -3.91 12.26
N GLN A 137 16.08 -3.19 13.37
CA GLN A 137 16.88 -3.34 14.58
C GLN A 137 15.97 -3.68 15.76
N LYS A 138 16.28 -4.79 16.44
CA LYS A 138 15.64 -5.21 17.69
C LYS A 138 16.52 -4.76 18.86
N TRP A 139 16.08 -3.75 19.60
CA TRP A 139 16.80 -3.22 20.77
C TRP A 139 16.60 -4.08 22.00
N THR A 140 15.34 -4.51 22.18
CA THR A 140 14.92 -5.40 23.26
C THR A 140 13.94 -6.43 22.71
N LYS A 141 13.42 -7.32 23.56
CA LYS A 141 12.33 -8.23 23.19
C LYS A 141 11.03 -7.48 22.83
N LYS A 142 10.86 -6.26 23.36
CA LYS A 142 9.64 -5.46 23.18
C LYS A 142 9.80 -4.32 22.20
N PHE A 143 10.98 -3.69 22.12
CA PHE A 143 11.20 -2.49 21.34
C PHE A 143 12.07 -2.76 20.11
N TYR A 144 11.62 -2.30 18.96
CA TYR A 144 12.34 -2.36 17.71
C TYR A 144 12.18 -1.06 16.91
N THR A 145 13.14 -0.81 16.05
CA THR A 145 13.08 0.26 15.05
C THR A 145 13.41 -0.32 13.69
N GLY A 146 13.10 0.42 12.65
CA GLY A 146 13.53 0.09 11.30
C GLY A 146 13.51 1.30 10.39
N GLN A 147 14.17 1.12 9.27
CA GLN A 147 14.19 2.06 8.18
C GLN A 147 14.04 1.30 6.88
N TYR A 148 13.44 1.93 5.90
CA TYR A 148 13.22 1.29 4.61
C TYR A 148 13.35 2.26 3.45
N TYR A 149 13.62 1.69 2.31
CA TYR A 149 13.52 2.32 1.01
C TYR A 149 12.57 1.52 0.14
N ILE A 150 11.72 2.21 -0.62
CA ILE A 150 10.82 1.60 -1.59
C ILE A 150 10.97 2.35 -2.91
N TYR A 151 11.16 1.60 -3.99
CA TYR A 151 10.94 2.05 -5.35
C TYR A 151 9.66 1.42 -5.86
N THR A 152 8.78 2.22 -6.44
CA THR A 152 7.51 1.78 -7.01
C THR A 152 7.32 2.35 -8.39
N LYS A 153 6.91 1.52 -9.34
CA LYS A 153 6.43 1.94 -10.65
C LYS A 153 5.04 1.37 -10.90
N ASN A 154 4.10 2.25 -11.15
CA ASN A 154 2.71 1.96 -11.50
C ASN A 154 2.49 2.29 -12.97
N ASN A 155 2.16 1.28 -13.76
CA ASN A 155 1.78 1.44 -15.16
C ASN A 155 0.26 1.24 -15.26
N ALA A 156 -0.49 2.34 -15.25
CA ALA A 156 -1.93 2.32 -15.44
C ALA A 156 -2.31 2.21 -16.91
N ASN A 157 -3.57 1.87 -17.19
CA ASN A 157 -4.06 1.84 -18.58
C ASN A 157 -4.06 3.24 -19.21
N GLU A 158 -4.34 4.27 -18.39
CA GLU A 158 -4.20 5.67 -18.82
C GLU A 158 -2.99 6.31 -18.14
N ASP A 159 -2.17 6.97 -18.94
CA ASP A 159 -0.88 7.53 -18.52
C ASP A 159 -0.97 8.56 -17.37
N VAL A 160 -2.10 9.28 -17.24
CA VAL A 160 -2.31 10.27 -16.18
C VAL A 160 -2.35 9.64 -14.79
N TYR A 161 -2.70 8.36 -14.70
CA TYR A 161 -2.71 7.57 -13.45
C TYR A 161 -1.44 6.73 -13.25
N SER A 162 -0.51 6.79 -14.21
CA SER A 162 0.78 6.12 -14.06
C SER A 162 1.72 6.99 -13.23
N TYR A 163 2.50 6.35 -12.36
CA TYR A 163 3.46 7.06 -11.51
C TYR A 163 4.72 6.24 -11.25
N GLU A 164 5.78 6.96 -10.91
CA GLU A 164 7.03 6.40 -10.43
C GLU A 164 7.44 7.15 -9.15
N GLU A 165 7.71 6.42 -8.08
CA GLU A 165 7.93 6.98 -6.76
C GLU A 165 9.10 6.31 -6.05
N ASN A 166 9.88 7.12 -5.35
CA ASN A 166 10.92 6.69 -4.41
C ASN A 166 10.52 7.13 -3.01
N ALA A 167 10.48 6.21 -2.07
CA ALA A 167 10.13 6.48 -0.69
C ALA A 167 11.22 6.01 0.27
N VAL A 168 11.47 6.78 1.30
CA VAL A 168 12.29 6.42 2.45
C VAL A 168 11.46 6.60 3.71
N GLY A 169 11.58 5.66 4.63
CA GLY A 169 10.82 5.75 5.87
C GLY A 169 11.55 5.18 7.06
N VAL A 170 11.09 5.58 8.23
CA VAL A 170 11.55 5.08 9.53
C VAL A 170 10.33 4.67 10.35
N PHE A 171 10.49 3.66 11.19
CA PHE A 171 9.43 3.25 12.10
C PHE A 171 10.00 2.78 13.43
N ALA A 172 9.17 2.87 14.46
CA ALA A 172 9.44 2.33 15.79
C ALA A 172 8.21 1.58 16.30
N GLY A 173 8.42 0.39 16.83
CA GLY A 173 7.36 -0.45 17.34
C GLY A 173 7.64 -0.92 18.77
N LEU A 174 6.56 -1.01 19.56
CA LEU A 174 6.60 -1.46 20.93
C LEU A 174 5.55 -2.54 21.17
N ASN A 175 6.01 -3.73 21.54
CA ASN A 175 5.17 -4.81 22.03
C ASN A 175 4.98 -4.62 23.55
N TRP A 176 3.86 -4.06 23.95
CA TRP A 176 3.52 -3.81 25.37
C TRP A 176 3.35 -5.11 26.11
N THR A 177 2.64 -6.05 25.47
CA THR A 177 2.45 -7.43 25.92
C THR A 177 2.66 -8.36 24.72
N ASP A 178 2.50 -9.66 24.91
CA ASP A 178 2.53 -10.63 23.79
C ASP A 178 1.32 -10.49 22.85
N ALA A 179 0.24 -9.84 23.33
CA ALA A 179 -0.99 -9.64 22.57
C ALA A 179 -1.19 -8.21 22.06
N PHE A 180 -0.48 -7.22 22.60
CA PHE A 180 -0.74 -5.79 22.30
C PHE A 180 0.53 -5.10 21.80
N PHE A 181 0.44 -4.49 20.62
CA PHE A 181 1.54 -3.71 20.06
C PHE A 181 1.08 -2.36 19.52
N THR A 182 2.02 -1.46 19.45
CA THR A 182 1.88 -0.17 18.74
C THR A 182 3.08 0.06 17.84
N GLU A 183 2.86 0.69 16.69
CA GLU A 183 3.91 1.13 15.79
C GLU A 183 3.63 2.55 15.31
N VAL A 184 4.66 3.36 15.21
CA VAL A 184 4.63 4.69 14.62
C VAL A 184 5.66 4.76 13.50
N GLY A 185 5.31 5.41 12.40
CA GLY A 185 6.15 5.56 11.23
C GLY A 185 6.14 6.98 10.68
N TYR A 186 7.23 7.34 10.04
CA TYR A 186 7.34 8.51 9.16
C TYR A 186 7.89 8.05 7.82
N GLU A 187 7.29 8.54 6.74
CA GLU A 187 7.73 8.30 5.38
C GLU A 187 7.80 9.62 4.62
N TYR A 188 8.87 9.77 3.86
CA TYR A 188 9.00 10.79 2.83
C TYR A 188 9.12 10.10 1.48
N SER A 189 8.36 10.58 0.50
CA SER A 189 8.48 10.10 -0.87
C SER A 189 8.52 11.25 -1.87
N HIS A 190 9.18 10.98 -3.00
CA HIS A 190 9.27 11.86 -4.15
C HIS A 190 8.92 11.08 -5.42
N GLY A 191 8.02 11.62 -6.22
CA GLY A 191 7.61 10.97 -7.46
C GLY A 191 6.40 11.61 -8.11
N ASP A 192 5.83 10.89 -9.06
CA ASP A 192 4.63 11.34 -9.74
C ASP A 192 3.38 10.96 -8.92
N SER A 193 2.34 11.79 -8.97
CA SER A 193 1.01 11.54 -8.39
C SER A 193 -0.05 12.15 -9.29
N TYR A 194 -1.26 11.63 -9.25
CA TYR A 194 -2.36 12.30 -9.91
C TYR A 194 -3.12 13.19 -8.92
N ARG A 195 -3.64 14.31 -9.42
CA ARG A 195 -4.46 15.27 -8.69
C ARG A 195 -5.66 15.67 -9.51
N THR A 196 -6.75 16.06 -8.85
CA THR A 196 -7.94 16.52 -9.52
C THR A 196 -8.18 18.01 -9.26
N ILE A 197 -8.71 18.69 -10.27
CA ILE A 197 -9.12 20.09 -10.19
C ILE A 197 -10.53 20.17 -10.74
N SER A 198 -11.48 20.70 -9.94
CA SER A 198 -12.86 20.91 -10.37
C SER A 198 -12.95 21.78 -11.62
N THR A 199 -13.86 21.44 -12.52
CA THR A 199 -14.09 22.17 -13.79
C THR A 199 -14.46 23.64 -13.58
N ALA A 200 -15.06 23.99 -12.44
CA ALA A 200 -15.44 25.37 -12.12
C ALA A 200 -14.20 26.29 -11.87
N THR A 201 -13.05 25.71 -11.55
CA THR A 201 -11.81 26.44 -11.22
C THR A 201 -10.63 26.06 -12.10
N ALA A 202 -10.85 25.15 -13.07
CA ALA A 202 -9.81 24.75 -14.00
C ALA A 202 -9.33 25.98 -14.78
N PRO A 203 -8.01 26.26 -14.83
CA PRO A 203 -7.48 27.34 -15.62
C PRO A 203 -7.87 27.13 -17.09
N THR A 204 -8.41 28.18 -17.74
CA THR A 204 -8.83 28.17 -19.14
C THR A 204 -7.65 27.96 -20.10
N THR A 205 -6.43 28.03 -19.58
CA THR A 205 -5.19 27.70 -20.30
C THR A 205 -4.24 27.06 -19.25
N PRO A 206 -3.68 25.86 -19.50
CA PRO A 206 -2.65 25.32 -18.63
C PRO A 206 -1.46 26.28 -18.64
N THR A 207 -1.25 27.00 -17.55
CA THR A 207 -0.08 27.92 -17.38
C THR A 207 1.20 27.14 -17.03
N GLY A 208 1.14 25.81 -17.08
CA GLY A 208 2.29 24.94 -16.88
C GLY A 208 2.96 24.58 -18.19
N GLY A 209 4.29 24.64 -18.20
CA GLY A 209 5.12 24.31 -19.36
C GLY A 209 4.85 22.90 -19.89
N ILE A 210 5.26 22.67 -21.09
CA ILE A 210 5.20 21.45 -21.89
C ILE A 210 5.46 20.21 -21.00
N GLY A 211 4.42 19.42 -20.70
CA GLY A 211 4.59 18.15 -20.00
C GLY A 211 3.45 17.65 -19.10
N TYR A 212 2.48 18.50 -18.73
CA TYR A 212 1.37 18.03 -17.90
C TYR A 212 0.41 17.13 -18.70
N ARG A 213 0.37 15.86 -18.34
CA ARG A 213 -0.68 14.95 -18.79
C ARG A 213 -1.94 15.31 -18.03
N HIS A 214 -3.02 15.64 -18.73
CA HIS A 214 -4.31 15.94 -18.13
C HIS A 214 -5.44 15.26 -18.91
N ARG A 215 -6.49 14.87 -18.19
CA ARG A 215 -7.68 14.25 -18.77
C ARG A 215 -8.89 14.59 -17.92
N PHE A 216 -10.04 14.79 -18.56
CA PHE A 216 -11.31 14.84 -17.83
C PHE A 216 -11.69 13.43 -17.38
N SER A 217 -12.03 13.27 -16.09
CA SER A 217 -12.52 12.04 -15.50
C SER A 217 -13.99 12.20 -15.10
N SER A 218 -14.83 11.35 -15.63
CA SER A 218 -16.24 11.28 -15.21
C SER A 218 -16.43 10.76 -13.80
N VAL A 219 -15.47 9.99 -13.29
CA VAL A 219 -15.48 9.46 -11.91
C VAL A 219 -15.43 10.60 -10.90
N TYR A 220 -14.57 11.61 -11.17
CA TYR A 220 -14.36 12.74 -10.26
C TYR A 220 -15.13 14.01 -10.68
N ASP A 221 -15.78 13.99 -11.85
CA ASP A 221 -16.33 15.21 -12.50
C ASP A 221 -15.33 16.37 -12.50
N ALA A 222 -14.08 16.06 -12.81
CA ALA A 222 -12.93 16.94 -12.69
C ALA A 222 -11.85 16.62 -13.73
N TYR A 223 -10.95 17.56 -13.95
CA TYR A 223 -9.73 17.29 -14.69
C TYR A 223 -8.71 16.60 -13.78
N VAL A 224 -8.12 15.52 -14.26
CA VAL A 224 -7.03 14.78 -13.61
C VAL A 224 -5.71 15.22 -14.24
N TYR A 225 -4.73 15.52 -13.41
CA TYR A 225 -3.38 15.94 -13.80
C TYR A 225 -2.35 15.01 -13.16
N SER A 226 -1.32 14.64 -13.89
CA SER A 226 -0.11 14.04 -13.32
C SER A 226 0.80 15.18 -12.86
N ASP A 227 1.22 15.14 -11.61
CA ASP A 227 2.05 16.14 -10.94
C ASP A 227 3.23 15.47 -10.26
N LYS A 228 4.37 16.15 -10.18
CA LYS A 228 5.50 15.71 -9.34
C LYS A 228 5.31 16.23 -7.94
N VAL A 229 5.42 15.34 -6.99
CA VAL A 229 5.09 15.64 -5.60
C VAL A 229 6.16 15.18 -4.62
N ASP A 230 6.30 15.96 -3.57
CA ASP A 230 6.97 15.59 -2.33
C ASP A 230 5.90 15.25 -1.29
N ARG A 231 5.90 14.01 -0.83
CA ARG A 231 4.91 13.53 0.13
C ARG A 231 5.57 13.20 1.45
N SER A 232 4.99 13.71 2.54
CA SER A 232 5.34 13.36 3.91
C SER A 232 4.15 12.71 4.59
N SER A 233 4.35 11.58 5.24
CA SER A 233 3.29 10.91 5.98
C SER A 233 3.74 10.49 7.38
N ILE A 234 2.80 10.59 8.33
CA ILE A 234 2.96 10.07 9.69
C ILE A 234 1.88 9.02 9.90
N SER A 235 2.29 7.83 10.29
CA SER A 235 1.38 6.71 10.54
C SER A 235 1.47 6.23 11.99
N VAL A 236 0.32 5.82 12.52
CA VAL A 236 0.22 5.14 13.81
C VAL A 236 -0.62 3.90 13.61
N SER A 237 -0.17 2.77 14.12
CA SER A 237 -0.95 1.53 14.14
C SER A 237 -0.96 0.91 15.54
N VAL A 238 -2.06 0.26 15.84
CA VAL A 238 -2.31 -0.46 17.10
C VAL A 238 -2.86 -1.82 16.73
N GLY A 239 -2.33 -2.88 17.30
CA GLY A 239 -2.84 -4.23 17.10
C GLY A 239 -3.05 -4.97 18.40
N TYR A 240 -4.08 -5.82 18.41
CA TYR A 240 -4.42 -6.65 19.54
C TYR A 240 -4.79 -8.07 19.09
N ASP A 241 -4.07 -9.06 19.61
CA ASP A 241 -4.35 -10.47 19.40
C ASP A 241 -5.28 -10.97 20.53
N PHE A 242 -6.57 -11.20 20.22
CA PHE A 242 -7.53 -11.77 21.16
C PHE A 242 -7.19 -13.23 21.50
N THR A 243 -6.71 -13.94 20.49
CA THR A 243 -6.19 -15.30 20.58
C THR A 243 -4.97 -15.43 19.67
N LYS A 244 -4.34 -16.60 19.61
CA LYS A 244 -3.24 -16.85 18.66
C LYS A 244 -3.67 -16.69 17.19
N SER A 245 -4.96 -16.93 16.92
CA SER A 245 -5.51 -16.89 15.56
C SER A 245 -6.32 -15.64 15.26
N PHE A 246 -7.01 -15.04 16.23
CA PHE A 246 -7.93 -13.93 16.01
C PHE A 246 -7.34 -12.61 16.51
N PHE A 247 -7.29 -11.61 15.64
CA PHE A 247 -6.71 -10.30 15.93
C PHE A 247 -7.52 -9.13 15.38
N THR A 248 -7.24 -7.94 15.91
CA THR A 248 -7.71 -6.67 15.38
C THR A 248 -6.55 -5.72 15.17
N GLN A 249 -6.72 -4.80 14.24
CA GLN A 249 -5.76 -3.75 13.96
C GLN A 249 -6.48 -2.43 13.71
N LEU A 250 -5.93 -1.34 14.22
CA LEU A 250 -6.32 0.04 13.99
C LEU A 250 -5.14 0.74 13.34
N GLY A 251 -5.41 1.57 12.34
CA GLY A 251 -4.39 2.38 11.69
C GLY A 251 -4.92 3.77 11.37
N TYR A 252 -4.04 4.75 11.45
CA TYR A 252 -4.28 6.12 11.06
C TYR A 252 -3.04 6.68 10.39
N THR A 253 -3.22 7.42 9.29
CA THR A 253 -2.14 8.08 8.58
C THR A 253 -2.55 9.51 8.25
N TYR A 254 -1.72 10.46 8.61
CA TYR A 254 -1.75 11.85 8.17
C TYR A 254 -0.80 11.99 6.97
N ILE A 255 -1.25 12.63 5.90
CA ILE A 255 -0.48 12.78 4.67
C ILE A 255 -0.51 14.24 4.25
N ARG A 256 0.67 14.79 3.95
CA ARG A 256 0.88 16.08 3.31
C ARG A 256 1.66 15.86 2.03
N GLU A 257 1.11 16.33 0.94
CA GLU A 257 1.64 16.16 -0.41
C GLU A 257 1.79 17.53 -1.08
N GLU A 258 3.02 17.96 -1.29
CA GLU A 258 3.37 19.23 -1.95
C GLU A 258 3.73 18.96 -3.41
N GLY A 259 3.14 19.67 -4.35
CA GLY A 259 3.41 19.58 -5.77
C GLY A 259 3.39 20.95 -6.44
N ASP A 260 3.61 20.94 -7.75
CA ASP A 260 3.65 22.17 -8.53
C ASP A 260 2.27 22.85 -8.61
N ILE A 261 1.19 22.08 -8.51
CA ILE A 261 -0.18 22.60 -8.63
C ILE A 261 -0.63 23.21 -7.31
N ASP A 262 -0.49 22.48 -6.20
CA ASP A 262 -0.91 22.92 -4.85
C ASP A 262 -0.40 21.93 -3.79
N THR A 263 -0.71 22.20 -2.52
CA THR A 263 -0.48 21.30 -1.38
C THR A 263 -1.77 20.61 -0.97
N LEU A 264 -1.76 19.27 -0.95
CA LEU A 264 -2.84 18.46 -0.39
C LEU A 264 -2.51 18.01 1.03
N THR A 265 -3.52 18.02 1.89
CA THR A 265 -3.44 17.43 3.22
C THR A 265 -4.65 16.54 3.43
N TYR A 266 -4.45 15.27 3.72
CA TYR A 266 -5.54 14.34 3.91
C TYR A 266 -5.20 13.26 4.95
N HIS A 267 -6.24 12.56 5.38
CA HIS A 267 -6.16 11.57 6.43
C HIS A 267 -6.77 10.27 5.95
N THR A 268 -6.13 9.16 6.29
CA THR A 268 -6.70 7.83 6.11
C THR A 268 -6.72 7.10 7.43
N GLY A 269 -7.74 6.28 7.64
CA GLY A 269 -7.82 5.45 8.83
C GLY A 269 -8.55 4.15 8.55
N PHE A 270 -8.27 3.13 9.36
CA PHE A 270 -8.98 1.86 9.26
C PHE A 270 -9.07 1.14 10.60
N ILE A 271 -10.08 0.31 10.73
CA ILE A 271 -10.18 -0.77 11.72
C ILE A 271 -10.31 -2.08 10.97
N GLY A 272 -9.56 -3.08 11.38
CA GLY A 272 -9.55 -4.41 10.75
C GLY A 272 -9.70 -5.53 11.76
N LEU A 273 -10.27 -6.63 11.28
CA LEU A 273 -10.35 -7.91 11.96
C LEU A 273 -9.75 -8.98 11.06
N GLY A 274 -9.03 -9.93 11.65
CA GLY A 274 -8.42 -11.01 10.89
C GLY A 274 -8.31 -12.29 11.67
N TYR A 275 -8.12 -13.37 10.93
CA TYR A 275 -7.91 -14.72 11.43
C TYR A 275 -6.69 -15.34 10.76
N ARG A 276 -5.79 -15.92 11.56
CA ARG A 276 -4.57 -16.65 11.17
C ARG A 276 -4.76 -18.15 11.38
N PHE A 277 -4.27 -18.93 10.39
CA PHE A 277 -4.33 -20.40 10.41
C PHE A 277 -2.98 -21.00 10.78
#